data_a0bc2153500a259b1bfd5e5bd3eb1962
#
_entry.id   a0bc2153500a259b1bfd5e5bd3eb1962
#
_cell.length_a   1.000
_cell.length_b   1.000
_cell.length_c   1.000
_cell.angle_alpha   90.00
_cell.angle_beta   90.00
_cell.angle_gamma   90.00
#
_symmetry.space_group_name_H-M   'P 1'
#
loop_
_entity.id
_entity.type
_entity.pdbx_description
1 polymer ?
#
loop_
_entity_poly.entity_id
_entity_poly.type
_entity_poly.pdbx_seq_one_letter_code
_entity_poly.pdbx_strand_id
1 'polypeptide(L)'
;MFKSIGIIAKRGDERVVTTLKTLVDYLRARQLEIVLDAPSANLLSEHNFSIAANTEALGIRCDLVIAIGGDGTLLQAARLLAKHDVCLLGINLGRLGFLTDICPTEMHTHLDAILDGQFIEEDRFLIYAEVYRNGQCLSHSNALNDMVIHRWNMPHMLTFETSINGHFVNRQRSDGLVIATPTGSTAYALSSGGPIVHPSLNALVVVSICPHTLSNRPIVVDGDSCIHVSINAEQSGKAQLNCDGVLCQEILPGDKIVIEKRQHIRLIHPQGHDHYTTLRVKLDWGKAV
;
A
#
# COMPACT_ATOMS: atom_id res chain seq x y z
N MET A 1 3.18 -0.56 -25.21
CA MET A 1 3.92 0.71 -25.21
C MET A 1 3.01 1.77 -24.64
N PHE A 2 3.43 2.45 -23.58
CA PHE A 2 2.63 3.47 -22.88
C PHE A 2 2.47 4.72 -23.74
N LYS A 3 1.24 5.25 -23.83
CA LYS A 3 0.90 6.44 -24.63
C LYS A 3 0.37 7.58 -23.77
N SER A 4 -0.36 7.25 -22.72
CA SER A 4 -0.98 8.19 -21.80
C SER A 4 -0.42 7.99 -20.38
N ILE A 5 0.23 9.02 -19.85
CA ILE A 5 0.95 8.98 -18.59
C ILE A 5 0.23 9.83 -17.55
N GLY A 6 -0.25 9.18 -16.50
CA GLY A 6 -0.78 9.85 -15.31
C GLY A 6 0.34 10.24 -14.35
N ILE A 7 0.20 11.36 -13.66
CA ILE A 7 1.19 11.78 -12.65
C ILE A 7 0.48 12.15 -11.34
N ILE A 8 0.99 11.58 -10.25
CA ILE A 8 0.60 11.87 -8.87
C ILE A 8 1.84 12.34 -8.12
N ALA A 9 1.78 13.49 -7.46
CA ALA A 9 2.91 14.06 -6.75
C ALA A 9 2.60 14.28 -5.27
N LYS A 10 3.55 13.94 -4.40
CA LYS A 10 3.48 14.20 -2.96
C LYS A 10 3.36 15.70 -2.70
N ARG A 11 2.53 16.08 -1.73
CA ARG A 11 2.38 17.48 -1.31
C ARG A 11 3.41 17.84 -0.24
N GLY A 12 3.76 19.14 -0.16
CA GLY A 12 4.53 19.70 0.96
C GLY A 12 6.04 19.42 0.94
N ASP A 13 6.61 19.03 -0.22
CA ASP A 13 8.04 18.84 -0.38
C ASP A 13 8.51 19.61 -1.63
N GLU A 14 9.39 20.58 -1.46
CA GLU A 14 9.88 21.44 -2.56
C GLU A 14 10.59 20.64 -3.67
N ARG A 15 11.24 19.51 -3.33
CA ARG A 15 11.89 18.64 -4.30
C ARG A 15 10.92 18.03 -5.29
N VAL A 16 9.66 17.86 -4.87
CA VAL A 16 8.57 17.37 -5.73
C VAL A 16 8.37 18.28 -6.94
N VAL A 17 8.34 19.57 -6.72
CA VAL A 17 8.06 20.56 -7.79
C VAL A 17 9.13 20.48 -8.87
N THR A 18 10.40 20.42 -8.47
CA THR A 18 11.52 20.30 -9.42
C THR A 18 11.44 18.96 -10.20
N THR A 19 11.24 17.86 -9.50
CA THR A 19 11.16 16.53 -10.15
C THR A 19 9.93 16.44 -11.06
N LEU A 20 8.78 16.95 -10.62
CA LEU A 20 7.56 16.98 -11.42
C LEU A 20 7.75 17.80 -12.71
N LYS A 21 8.36 18.97 -12.61
CA LYS A 21 8.67 19.81 -13.78
C LYS A 21 9.59 19.10 -14.75
N THR A 22 10.69 18.53 -14.26
CA THR A 22 11.63 17.75 -15.08
C THR A 22 10.96 16.57 -15.78
N LEU A 23 10.08 15.83 -15.06
CA LEU A 23 9.33 14.72 -15.63
C LEU A 23 8.36 15.19 -16.72
N VAL A 24 7.60 16.25 -16.48
CA VAL A 24 6.64 16.79 -17.45
C VAL A 24 7.37 17.26 -18.72
N ASP A 25 8.50 17.96 -18.60
CA ASP A 25 9.28 18.43 -19.74
C ASP A 25 9.86 17.25 -20.55
N TYR A 26 10.32 16.22 -19.85
CA TYR A 26 10.82 14.99 -20.48
C TYR A 26 9.71 14.26 -21.27
N LEU A 27 8.53 14.05 -20.66
CA LEU A 27 7.41 13.36 -21.31
C LEU A 27 6.84 14.15 -22.50
N ARG A 28 6.85 15.50 -22.44
CA ARG A 28 6.49 16.38 -23.55
C ARG A 28 7.44 16.22 -24.74
N ALA A 29 8.74 16.17 -24.48
CA ALA A 29 9.76 15.96 -25.52
C ALA A 29 9.57 14.62 -26.26
N ARG A 30 9.00 13.62 -25.55
CA ARG A 30 8.62 12.31 -26.11
C ARG A 30 7.24 12.28 -26.77
N GLN A 31 6.51 13.41 -26.79
CA GLN A 31 5.16 13.55 -27.39
C GLN A 31 4.12 12.61 -26.78
N LEU A 32 4.25 12.31 -25.47
CA LEU A 32 3.28 11.50 -24.73
C LEU A 32 2.13 12.35 -24.19
N GLU A 33 0.94 11.76 -24.09
CA GLU A 33 -0.17 12.39 -23.41
C GLU A 33 0.11 12.42 -21.90
N ILE A 34 -0.01 13.62 -21.29
CA ILE A 34 0.24 13.80 -19.85
C ILE A 34 -1.07 14.21 -19.17
N VAL A 35 -1.40 13.48 -18.11
CA VAL A 35 -2.59 13.75 -17.28
C VAL A 35 -2.14 13.88 -15.82
N LEU A 36 -2.38 15.02 -15.20
CA LEU A 36 -2.10 15.21 -13.78
C LEU A 36 -3.39 15.10 -12.96
N ASP A 37 -3.31 14.57 -11.75
CA ASP A 37 -4.40 14.80 -10.81
C ASP A 37 -4.42 16.27 -10.37
N ALA A 38 -5.58 16.77 -9.94
CA ALA A 38 -5.75 18.17 -9.61
C ALA A 38 -4.75 18.68 -8.54
N PRO A 39 -4.43 17.89 -7.48
CA PRO A 39 -3.39 18.29 -6.53
C PRO A 39 -2.00 18.46 -7.12
N SER A 40 -1.60 17.60 -8.05
CA SER A 40 -0.28 17.67 -8.70
C SER A 40 -0.22 18.81 -9.71
N ALA A 41 -1.31 19.05 -10.43
CA ALA A 41 -1.42 20.18 -11.36
C ALA A 41 -1.23 21.53 -10.66
N ASN A 42 -1.77 21.67 -9.44
CA ASN A 42 -1.64 22.90 -8.64
C ASN A 42 -0.20 23.20 -8.17
N LEU A 43 0.73 22.24 -8.30
CA LEU A 43 2.15 22.46 -8.01
C LEU A 43 2.90 23.13 -9.16
N LEU A 44 2.32 23.16 -10.35
CA LEU A 44 2.91 23.77 -11.55
C LEU A 44 2.21 25.09 -11.89
N SER A 45 2.99 26.08 -12.32
CA SER A 45 2.47 27.39 -12.76
C SER A 45 1.91 27.37 -14.19
N GLU A 46 2.27 26.35 -14.98
CA GLU A 46 1.88 26.17 -16.37
C GLU A 46 0.74 25.17 -16.48
N HIS A 47 -0.20 25.39 -17.43
CA HIS A 47 -1.41 24.58 -17.58
C HIS A 47 -1.53 23.90 -18.96
N ASN A 48 -0.41 23.55 -19.60
CA ASN A 48 -0.40 22.87 -20.91
C ASN A 48 -0.45 21.33 -20.78
N PHE A 49 -1.30 20.80 -19.88
CA PHE A 49 -1.54 19.37 -19.70
C PHE A 49 -3.01 19.12 -19.33
N SER A 50 -3.46 17.88 -19.55
CA SER A 50 -4.79 17.48 -19.10
C SER A 50 -4.84 17.31 -17.58
N ILE A 51 -5.91 17.75 -16.95
CA ILE A 51 -6.14 17.57 -15.51
C ILE A 51 -7.25 16.56 -15.30
N ALA A 52 -6.97 15.54 -14.49
CA ALA A 52 -7.98 14.62 -14.00
C ALA A 52 -8.68 15.19 -12.77
N ALA A 53 -9.97 14.94 -12.62
CA ALA A 53 -10.74 15.44 -11.49
C ALA A 53 -10.22 14.89 -10.14
N ASN A 54 -9.72 13.65 -10.15
CA ASN A 54 -9.13 12.98 -9.01
C ASN A 54 -8.15 11.90 -9.49
N THR A 55 -7.43 11.28 -8.55
CA THR A 55 -6.47 10.20 -8.83
C THR A 55 -7.13 9.00 -9.51
N GLU A 56 -8.35 8.66 -9.16
CA GLU A 56 -9.09 7.54 -9.74
C GLU A 56 -9.34 7.71 -11.25
N ALA A 57 -9.59 8.94 -11.69
CA ALA A 57 -9.77 9.25 -13.10
C ALA A 57 -8.49 9.04 -13.94
N LEU A 58 -7.31 9.01 -13.31
CA LEU A 58 -6.07 8.62 -13.99
C LEU A 58 -6.10 7.13 -14.39
N GLY A 59 -6.66 6.26 -13.53
CA GLY A 59 -6.76 4.83 -13.81
C GLY A 59 -7.65 4.50 -15.03
N ILE A 60 -8.59 5.39 -15.37
CA ILE A 60 -9.46 5.23 -16.54
C ILE A 60 -8.78 5.74 -17.82
N ARG A 61 -7.94 6.78 -17.70
CA ARG A 61 -7.41 7.55 -18.83
C ARG A 61 -5.99 7.19 -19.23
N CYS A 62 -5.23 6.58 -18.33
CA CYS A 62 -3.79 6.41 -18.51
C CYS A 62 -3.39 4.94 -18.59
N ASP A 63 -2.33 4.66 -19.36
CA ASP A 63 -1.73 3.33 -19.44
C ASP A 63 -0.74 3.09 -18.30
N LEU A 64 -0.08 4.17 -17.84
CA LEU A 64 0.88 4.17 -16.75
C LEU A 64 0.63 5.38 -15.85
N VAL A 65 0.67 5.19 -14.55
CA VAL A 65 0.66 6.27 -13.56
C VAL A 65 2.01 6.31 -12.84
N ILE A 66 2.63 7.48 -12.79
CA ILE A 66 3.89 7.72 -12.11
C ILE A 66 3.62 8.45 -10.80
N ALA A 67 3.98 7.84 -9.68
CA ALA A 67 3.89 8.42 -8.35
C ALA A 67 5.23 9.06 -7.95
N ILE A 68 5.29 10.37 -7.78
CA ILE A 68 6.47 11.11 -7.32
C ILE A 68 6.37 11.33 -5.81
N GLY A 69 7.24 10.65 -5.04
CA GLY A 69 7.21 10.75 -3.57
C GLY A 69 8.01 9.65 -2.92
N GLY A 70 7.46 8.97 -1.95
CA GLY A 70 7.98 7.75 -1.35
C GLY A 70 6.90 6.68 -1.37
N ASP A 71 7.17 5.56 -0.67
CA ASP A 71 6.26 4.41 -0.61
C ASP A 71 4.83 4.82 -0.20
N GLY A 72 4.65 5.75 0.74
CA GLY A 72 3.32 6.22 1.14
C GLY A 72 2.51 6.88 0.01
N THR A 73 3.17 7.59 -0.93
CA THR A 73 2.49 8.16 -2.09
C THR A 73 2.06 7.06 -3.06
N LEU A 74 2.92 6.06 -3.25
CA LEU A 74 2.63 4.91 -4.11
C LEU A 74 1.52 4.04 -3.50
N LEU A 75 1.51 3.79 -2.19
CA LEU A 75 0.44 3.08 -1.50
C LEU A 75 -0.92 3.75 -1.69
N GLN A 76 -0.97 5.08 -1.52
CA GLN A 76 -2.20 5.84 -1.74
C GLN A 76 -2.68 5.72 -3.20
N ALA A 77 -1.76 5.84 -4.16
CA ALA A 77 -2.07 5.66 -5.58
C ALA A 77 -2.60 4.25 -5.86
N ALA A 78 -1.92 3.21 -5.38
CA ALA A 78 -2.31 1.82 -5.58
C ALA A 78 -3.73 1.54 -5.06
N ARG A 79 -4.09 2.03 -3.88
CA ARG A 79 -5.44 1.87 -3.30
C ARG A 79 -6.54 2.45 -4.18
N LEU A 80 -6.29 3.57 -4.84
CA LEU A 80 -7.26 4.25 -5.69
C LEU A 80 -7.30 3.67 -7.11
N LEU A 81 -6.18 3.14 -7.58
CA LEU A 81 -6.00 2.65 -8.95
C LEU A 81 -6.26 1.15 -9.11
N ALA A 82 -6.22 0.35 -8.05
CA ALA A 82 -6.30 -1.12 -8.11
C ALA A 82 -7.56 -1.70 -8.78
N LYS A 83 -8.62 -0.92 -8.94
CA LYS A 83 -9.83 -1.31 -9.68
C LYS A 83 -9.76 -1.03 -11.18
N HIS A 84 -8.66 -0.44 -11.65
CA HIS A 84 -8.42 -0.11 -13.04
C HIS A 84 -7.22 -0.90 -13.57
N ASP A 85 -7.24 -1.20 -14.84
CA ASP A 85 -6.15 -1.89 -15.52
C ASP A 85 -5.04 -0.92 -15.93
N VAL A 86 -4.36 -0.33 -14.93
CA VAL A 86 -3.30 0.66 -15.11
C VAL A 86 -2.02 0.19 -14.41
N CYS A 87 -0.87 0.44 -15.03
CA CYS A 87 0.43 0.21 -14.41
C CYS A 87 0.81 1.37 -13.48
N LEU A 88 1.55 1.08 -12.41
CA LEU A 88 2.00 2.06 -11.44
C LEU A 88 3.53 2.01 -11.29
N LEU A 89 4.18 3.17 -11.37
CA LEU A 89 5.62 3.35 -11.23
C LEU A 89 5.93 4.35 -10.12
N GLY A 90 6.94 4.10 -9.31
CA GLY A 90 7.35 4.99 -8.21
C GLY A 90 8.67 5.71 -8.48
N ILE A 91 8.68 7.05 -8.35
CA ILE A 91 9.91 7.87 -8.32
C ILE A 91 10.11 8.35 -6.89
N ASN A 92 11.24 7.97 -6.28
CA ASN A 92 11.56 8.26 -4.89
C ASN A 92 12.32 9.58 -4.76
N LEU A 93 11.88 10.48 -3.88
CA LEU A 93 12.54 11.77 -3.65
C LEU A 93 13.61 11.74 -2.54
N GLY A 94 13.78 10.61 -1.89
CA GLY A 94 14.67 10.47 -0.75
C GLY A 94 15.52 9.20 -0.82
N ARG A 95 15.56 8.48 0.32
CA ARG A 95 16.20 7.17 0.36
C ARG A 95 15.34 6.15 -0.37
N LEU A 96 15.95 5.26 -1.11
CA LEU A 96 15.32 4.12 -1.78
C LEU A 96 14.17 3.55 -0.94
N GLY A 97 12.98 3.37 -1.54
CA GLY A 97 11.83 2.74 -0.89
C GLY A 97 11.84 1.22 -1.00
N PHE A 98 10.83 0.56 -0.48
CA PHE A 98 10.54 -0.83 -0.79
C PHE A 98 9.74 -0.97 -2.10
N LEU A 99 9.01 0.09 -2.47
CA LEU A 99 8.10 0.13 -3.62
C LEU A 99 8.52 1.18 -4.66
N THR A 100 9.37 2.14 -4.26
CA THR A 100 9.80 3.25 -5.11
C THR A 100 11.31 3.17 -5.30
N ASP A 101 11.75 2.77 -6.47
CA ASP A 101 13.14 2.39 -6.76
C ASP A 101 13.86 3.28 -7.78
N ILE A 102 13.18 4.26 -8.37
CA ILE A 102 13.82 5.22 -9.29
C ILE A 102 14.17 6.51 -8.55
N CYS A 103 15.46 6.88 -8.57
CA CYS A 103 15.92 8.18 -8.09
C CYS A 103 15.72 9.27 -9.16
N PRO A 104 15.45 10.54 -8.79
CA PRO A 104 15.31 11.63 -9.75
C PRO A 104 16.53 11.84 -10.65
N THR A 105 17.73 11.56 -10.14
CA THR A 105 18.98 11.69 -10.89
C THR A 105 19.14 10.66 -12.01
N GLU A 106 18.49 9.49 -11.88
CA GLU A 106 18.54 8.39 -12.85
C GLU A 106 17.24 8.26 -13.64
N MET A 107 16.26 9.15 -13.34
CA MET A 107 14.90 9.08 -13.86
C MET A 107 14.85 8.96 -15.40
N HIS A 108 15.60 9.77 -16.12
CA HIS A 108 15.57 9.78 -17.59
C HIS A 108 16.04 8.44 -18.16
N THR A 109 17.15 7.90 -17.66
CA THR A 109 17.71 6.62 -18.12
C THR A 109 16.73 5.47 -17.91
N HIS A 110 16.11 5.43 -16.73
CA HIS A 110 15.13 4.37 -16.43
C HIS A 110 13.84 4.54 -17.23
N LEU A 111 13.34 5.78 -17.37
CA LEU A 111 12.13 6.04 -18.15
C LEU A 111 12.34 5.77 -19.65
N ASP A 112 13.54 6.04 -20.21
CA ASP A 112 13.87 5.67 -21.58
C ASP A 112 13.67 4.16 -21.80
N ALA A 113 14.28 3.35 -20.94
CA ALA A 113 14.16 1.89 -21.01
C ALA A 113 12.71 1.41 -20.83
N ILE A 114 12.00 1.94 -19.83
CA ILE A 114 10.62 1.56 -19.52
C ILE A 114 9.65 1.91 -20.67
N LEU A 115 9.78 3.10 -21.25
CA LEU A 115 8.96 3.54 -22.37
C LEU A 115 9.27 2.75 -23.66
N ASP A 116 10.48 2.23 -23.79
CA ASP A 116 10.90 1.33 -24.87
C ASP A 116 10.52 -0.16 -24.60
N GLY A 117 9.79 -0.43 -23.50
CA GLY A 117 9.29 -1.76 -23.15
C GLY A 117 10.26 -2.62 -22.36
N GLN A 118 11.36 -2.05 -21.85
CA GLN A 118 12.39 -2.74 -21.06
C GLN A 118 12.14 -2.50 -19.56
N PHE A 119 11.27 -3.28 -18.96
CA PHE A 119 10.92 -3.20 -17.54
C PHE A 119 10.56 -4.57 -16.98
N ILE A 120 10.48 -4.64 -15.65
CA ILE A 120 9.93 -5.78 -14.92
C ILE A 120 8.54 -5.36 -14.45
N GLU A 121 7.53 -6.20 -14.70
CA GLU A 121 6.18 -6.04 -14.20
C GLU A 121 5.97 -7.01 -13.04
N GLU A 122 5.49 -6.48 -11.91
CA GLU A 122 5.13 -7.27 -10.74
C GLU A 122 3.66 -7.07 -10.41
N ASP A 123 2.91 -8.16 -10.37
CA ASP A 123 1.52 -8.15 -9.92
C ASP A 123 1.47 -8.21 -8.39
N ARG A 124 0.80 -7.24 -7.77
CA ARG A 124 0.62 -7.13 -6.32
C ARG A 124 -0.86 -7.12 -6.00
N PHE A 125 -1.29 -8.01 -5.13
CA PHE A 125 -2.68 -7.99 -4.70
C PHE A 125 -2.90 -7.05 -3.50
N LEU A 126 -4.13 -6.56 -3.39
CA LEU A 126 -4.62 -5.80 -2.26
C LEU A 126 -5.58 -6.66 -1.43
N ILE A 127 -5.55 -6.44 -0.13
CA ILE A 127 -6.58 -6.94 0.77
C ILE A 127 -7.71 -5.92 0.90
N TYR A 128 -8.91 -6.42 1.10
CA TYR A 128 -10.14 -5.66 1.17
C TYR A 128 -10.85 -5.99 2.48
N ALA A 129 -11.27 -4.98 3.22
CA ALA A 129 -12.02 -5.13 4.45
C ALA A 129 -13.43 -4.61 4.33
N GLU A 130 -14.37 -5.31 4.92
CA GLU A 130 -15.74 -4.87 5.19
C GLU A 130 -15.97 -4.85 6.69
N VAL A 131 -16.55 -3.75 7.19
CA VAL A 131 -16.90 -3.61 8.60
C VAL A 131 -18.41 -3.73 8.76
N TYR A 132 -18.84 -4.64 9.63
CA TYR A 132 -20.24 -4.93 9.91
C TYR A 132 -20.60 -4.55 11.33
N ARG A 133 -21.72 -3.85 11.50
CA ARG A 133 -22.36 -3.54 12.78
C ARG A 133 -23.81 -3.93 12.72
N ASN A 134 -24.28 -4.74 13.69
CA ASN A 134 -25.67 -5.24 13.73
C ASN A 134 -26.11 -5.90 12.40
N GLY A 135 -25.20 -6.60 11.73
CA GLY A 135 -25.47 -7.29 10.46
C GLY A 135 -25.47 -6.40 9.20
N GLN A 136 -25.27 -5.09 9.34
CA GLN A 136 -25.18 -4.15 8.21
C GLN A 136 -23.73 -3.80 7.91
N CYS A 137 -23.35 -3.80 6.63
CA CYS A 137 -22.06 -3.30 6.18
C CYS A 137 -22.02 -1.77 6.30
N LEU A 138 -21.11 -1.25 7.13
CA LEU A 138 -20.93 0.18 7.38
C LEU A 138 -19.96 0.82 6.38
N SER A 139 -18.90 0.12 6.08
CA SER A 139 -17.80 0.65 5.25
C SER A 139 -16.99 -0.47 4.64
N HIS A 140 -16.27 -0.11 3.61
CA HIS A 140 -15.26 -0.97 2.99
C HIS A 140 -14.00 -0.17 2.68
N SER A 141 -12.86 -0.85 2.66
CA SER A 141 -11.56 -0.26 2.38
C SER A 141 -10.61 -1.30 1.83
N ASN A 142 -9.58 -0.87 1.13
CA ASN A 142 -8.50 -1.73 0.63
C ASN A 142 -7.13 -1.28 1.15
N ALA A 143 -6.15 -2.17 1.13
CA ALA A 143 -4.76 -1.91 1.50
C ALA A 143 -3.81 -2.74 0.63
N LEU A 144 -2.70 -2.12 0.21
CA LEU A 144 -1.63 -2.83 -0.48
C LEU A 144 -0.65 -3.46 0.53
N ASN A 145 -0.34 -2.78 1.63
CA ASN A 145 0.52 -3.30 2.70
C ASN A 145 -0.28 -4.08 3.73
N ASP A 146 -1.06 -3.39 4.54
CA ASP A 146 -1.66 -3.98 5.73
C ASP A 146 -2.96 -3.29 6.16
N MET A 147 -3.74 -4.06 6.90
CA MET A 147 -4.88 -3.61 7.69
C MET A 147 -4.57 -3.81 9.16
N VAL A 148 -4.67 -2.73 9.91
CA VAL A 148 -4.35 -2.69 11.34
C VAL A 148 -5.60 -2.38 12.14
N ILE A 149 -6.00 -3.33 12.97
CA ILE A 149 -7.05 -3.13 13.97
C ILE A 149 -6.34 -2.85 15.28
N HIS A 150 -6.49 -1.65 15.84
CA HIS A 150 -5.82 -1.31 17.08
C HIS A 150 -6.72 -0.47 18.01
N ARG A 151 -6.36 -0.46 19.29
CA ARG A 151 -7.08 0.33 20.29
C ARG A 151 -7.01 1.82 20.01
N TRP A 152 -8.10 2.54 20.34
CA TRP A 152 -8.17 3.99 20.25
C TRP A 152 -8.40 4.60 21.62
N ASN A 153 -7.42 5.39 22.12
CA ASN A 153 -7.50 6.12 23.39
C ASN A 153 -7.97 5.27 24.60
N MET A 154 -7.58 3.99 24.64
CA MET A 154 -7.96 3.09 25.72
C MET A 154 -6.75 2.70 26.55
N PRO A 155 -6.85 2.68 27.89
CA PRO A 155 -5.81 2.14 28.75
C PRO A 155 -5.75 0.60 28.72
N HIS A 156 -6.80 -0.06 28.22
CA HIS A 156 -6.95 -1.52 28.20
C HIS A 156 -6.73 -2.10 26.81
N MET A 157 -6.20 -3.32 26.74
CA MET A 157 -6.00 -4.08 25.52
C MET A 157 -7.34 -4.39 24.85
N LEU A 158 -7.32 -4.53 23.51
CA LEU A 158 -8.43 -5.08 22.76
C LEU A 158 -8.60 -6.58 23.07
N THR A 159 -9.86 -7.00 23.20
CA THR A 159 -10.23 -8.41 23.20
C THR A 159 -10.99 -8.71 21.92
N PHE A 160 -10.49 -9.65 21.15
CA PHE A 160 -11.10 -10.05 19.87
C PHE A 160 -10.90 -11.54 19.59
N GLU A 161 -11.74 -12.05 18.71
CA GLU A 161 -11.67 -13.40 18.18
C GLU A 161 -11.31 -13.35 16.69
N THR A 162 -10.43 -14.26 16.28
CA THR A 162 -10.04 -14.41 14.88
C THR A 162 -10.50 -15.77 14.37
N SER A 163 -11.14 -15.78 13.21
CA SER A 163 -11.47 -17.00 12.46
C SER A 163 -10.95 -16.88 11.03
N ILE A 164 -10.52 -17.99 10.45
CA ILE A 164 -9.99 -18.07 9.09
C ILE A 164 -10.75 -19.16 8.34
N ASN A 165 -11.35 -18.84 7.21
CA ASN A 165 -12.16 -19.74 6.40
C ASN A 165 -13.27 -20.44 7.23
N GLY A 166 -13.88 -19.70 8.17
CA GLY A 166 -14.91 -20.20 9.07
C GLY A 166 -14.39 -21.03 10.26
N HIS A 167 -13.09 -21.31 10.34
CA HIS A 167 -12.49 -22.01 11.45
C HIS A 167 -12.00 -21.04 12.52
N PHE A 168 -12.40 -21.24 13.76
CA PHE A 168 -11.91 -20.48 14.91
C PHE A 168 -10.41 -20.71 15.10
N VAL A 169 -9.63 -19.62 15.15
CA VAL A 169 -8.18 -19.66 15.36
C VAL A 169 -7.85 -19.40 16.82
N ASN A 170 -8.25 -18.25 17.35
CA ASN A 170 -7.99 -17.88 18.73
C ASN A 170 -8.89 -16.75 19.21
N ARG A 171 -8.93 -16.60 20.55
CA ARG A 171 -9.39 -15.40 21.24
C ARG A 171 -8.21 -14.82 21.98
N GLN A 172 -7.94 -13.55 21.81
CA GLN A 172 -6.74 -12.94 22.39
C GLN A 172 -7.01 -11.51 22.90
N ARG A 173 -6.06 -11.08 23.77
CA ARG A 173 -5.96 -9.71 24.26
C ARG A 173 -4.61 -9.14 23.80
N SER A 174 -4.64 -8.01 23.10
CA SER A 174 -3.45 -7.34 22.58
C SER A 174 -3.73 -5.85 22.33
N ASP A 175 -2.70 -5.08 22.00
CA ASP A 175 -2.88 -3.69 21.57
C ASP A 175 -3.53 -3.60 20.19
N GLY A 176 -3.46 -4.66 19.39
CA GLY A 176 -4.06 -4.75 18.08
C GLY A 176 -3.69 -6.00 17.30
N LEU A 177 -4.14 -6.03 16.05
CA LEU A 177 -3.91 -7.09 15.07
C LEU A 177 -3.52 -6.47 13.74
N VAL A 178 -2.49 -6.97 13.11
CA VAL A 178 -2.05 -6.64 11.75
C VAL A 178 -2.38 -7.80 10.84
N ILE A 179 -3.06 -7.54 9.73
CA ILE A 179 -3.21 -8.48 8.62
C ILE A 179 -2.51 -7.83 7.43
N ALA A 180 -1.42 -8.46 6.97
CA ALA A 180 -0.56 -7.90 5.93
C ALA A 180 -0.50 -8.80 4.69
N THR A 181 -0.38 -8.16 3.53
CA THR A 181 0.03 -8.80 2.28
C THR A 181 1.53 -9.13 2.31
N PRO A 182 2.07 -9.88 1.36
CA PRO A 182 3.53 -10.02 1.22
C PRO A 182 4.25 -8.67 1.06
N THR A 183 3.65 -7.73 0.35
CA THR A 183 4.16 -6.35 0.22
C THR A 183 4.29 -5.68 1.59
N GLY A 184 3.26 -5.77 2.42
CA GLY A 184 3.22 -5.21 3.77
C GLY A 184 4.02 -5.99 4.81
N SER A 185 4.54 -7.18 4.47
CA SER A 185 5.36 -7.97 5.40
C SER A 185 6.65 -7.26 5.83
N THR A 186 7.11 -6.29 5.06
CA THR A 186 8.26 -5.41 5.38
C THR A 186 7.87 -4.10 6.07
N ALA A 187 6.57 -3.88 6.31
CA ALA A 187 6.02 -2.68 6.97
C ALA A 187 5.73 -2.93 8.46
N TYR A 188 4.53 -2.63 8.93
CA TYR A 188 4.19 -2.73 10.35
C TYR A 188 4.15 -4.18 10.85
N ALA A 189 3.84 -5.16 9.99
CA ALA A 189 3.93 -6.56 10.33
C ALA A 189 5.35 -6.96 10.76
N LEU A 190 6.41 -6.47 10.06
CA LEU A 190 7.80 -6.72 10.44
C LEU A 190 8.12 -6.16 11.84
N SER A 191 7.74 -4.91 12.11
CA SER A 191 7.94 -4.26 13.41
C SER A 191 7.21 -4.98 14.55
N SER A 192 6.13 -5.69 14.23
CA SER A 192 5.35 -6.49 15.17
C SER A 192 5.86 -7.94 15.30
N GLY A 193 7.01 -8.27 14.69
CA GLY A 193 7.65 -9.58 14.78
C GLY A 193 7.16 -10.60 13.73
N GLY A 194 6.49 -10.15 12.68
CA GLY A 194 6.09 -10.98 11.55
C GLY A 194 7.27 -11.37 10.65
N PRO A 195 7.17 -12.45 9.88
CA PRO A 195 8.19 -12.84 8.90
C PRO A 195 8.15 -11.94 7.67
N ILE A 196 9.30 -11.79 7.00
CA ILE A 196 9.36 -11.26 5.64
C ILE A 196 8.83 -12.32 4.68
N VAL A 197 7.88 -11.94 3.84
CA VAL A 197 7.28 -12.79 2.82
C VAL A 197 7.62 -12.24 1.45
N HIS A 198 8.16 -13.09 0.56
CA HIS A 198 8.50 -12.66 -0.80
C HIS A 198 7.23 -12.19 -1.54
N PRO A 199 7.27 -11.05 -2.25
CA PRO A 199 6.09 -10.45 -2.89
C PRO A 199 5.33 -11.35 -3.87
N SER A 200 6.02 -12.31 -4.49
CA SER A 200 5.40 -13.26 -5.43
C SER A 200 4.58 -14.36 -4.76
N LEU A 201 4.62 -14.48 -3.43
CA LEU A 201 3.87 -15.51 -2.73
C LEU A 201 2.41 -15.10 -2.54
N ASN A 202 1.49 -16.02 -2.79
CA ASN A 202 0.09 -15.83 -2.44
C ASN A 202 -0.14 -16.18 -0.97
N ALA A 203 0.12 -15.23 -0.07
CA ALA A 203 0.04 -15.46 1.37
C ALA A 203 -0.46 -14.21 2.11
N LEU A 204 -1.04 -14.39 3.29
CA LEU A 204 -1.35 -13.33 4.25
C LEU A 204 -0.61 -13.59 5.55
N VAL A 205 -0.11 -12.52 6.16
CA VAL A 205 0.57 -12.55 7.46
C VAL A 205 -0.38 -11.99 8.51
N VAL A 206 -0.63 -12.74 9.58
CA VAL A 206 -1.47 -12.33 10.70
C VAL A 206 -0.60 -12.19 11.95
N VAL A 207 -0.47 -10.98 12.46
CA VAL A 207 0.45 -10.64 13.56
C VAL A 207 -0.27 -9.84 14.62
N SER A 208 -0.18 -10.26 15.87
CA SER A 208 -0.70 -9.48 17.00
C SER A 208 0.30 -8.43 17.46
N ILE A 209 -0.20 -7.27 17.85
CA ILE A 209 0.60 -6.17 18.41
C ILE A 209 0.59 -6.30 19.93
N CYS A 210 1.76 -6.51 20.55
CA CYS A 210 1.93 -6.62 22.01
C CYS A 210 0.90 -7.57 22.66
N PRO A 211 0.82 -8.86 22.25
CA PRO A 211 -0.14 -9.81 22.81
C PRO A 211 0.18 -10.11 24.28
N HIS A 212 -0.88 -10.29 25.09
CA HIS A 212 -0.75 -10.59 26.52
C HIS A 212 -0.37 -12.05 26.82
N THR A 213 -0.18 -12.87 25.80
CA THR A 213 0.20 -14.29 25.95
C THR A 213 1.58 -14.56 25.36
N LEU A 214 2.42 -15.28 26.08
CA LEU A 214 3.76 -15.65 25.62
C LEU A 214 3.77 -16.69 24.50
N SER A 215 2.68 -17.43 24.33
CA SER A 215 2.54 -18.48 23.32
C SER A 215 2.09 -17.94 21.95
N ASN A 216 1.68 -16.68 21.85
CA ASN A 216 1.25 -16.11 20.58
C ASN A 216 2.42 -16.03 19.59
N ARG A 217 2.17 -16.40 18.35
CA ARG A 217 3.13 -16.34 17.24
C ARG A 217 2.42 -15.79 15.99
N PRO A 218 3.12 -15.00 15.18
CA PRO A 218 2.65 -14.68 13.84
C PRO A 218 2.36 -15.95 13.05
N ILE A 219 1.30 -15.93 12.25
CA ILE A 219 0.97 -17.03 11.34
C ILE A 219 0.93 -16.51 9.90
N VAL A 220 1.30 -17.37 8.99
CA VAL A 220 1.18 -17.15 7.54
C VAL A 220 0.13 -18.13 7.03
N VAL A 221 -0.84 -17.58 6.28
CA VAL A 221 -1.95 -18.37 5.73
C VAL A 221 -2.05 -18.14 4.22
N ASP A 222 -2.82 -18.95 3.53
CA ASP A 222 -3.08 -18.78 2.11
C ASP A 222 -3.66 -17.40 1.81
N GLY A 223 -3.21 -16.76 0.72
CA GLY A 223 -3.64 -15.43 0.32
C GLY A 223 -5.12 -15.35 -0.05
N ASP A 224 -5.74 -16.46 -0.42
CA ASP A 224 -7.17 -16.54 -0.72
C ASP A 224 -8.04 -16.82 0.52
N SER A 225 -7.42 -16.80 1.73
CA SER A 225 -8.15 -16.97 2.99
C SER A 225 -9.06 -15.78 3.28
N CYS A 226 -10.26 -16.08 3.77
CA CYS A 226 -11.17 -15.09 4.34
C CYS A 226 -10.96 -15.01 5.85
N ILE A 227 -10.50 -13.85 6.35
CA ILE A 227 -10.19 -13.62 7.76
C ILE A 227 -11.33 -12.82 8.40
N HIS A 228 -11.89 -13.35 9.47
CA HIS A 228 -12.90 -12.67 10.28
C HIS A 228 -12.29 -12.26 11.62
N VAL A 229 -12.48 -11.00 11.98
CA VAL A 229 -12.11 -10.47 13.30
C VAL A 229 -13.37 -9.93 13.98
N SER A 230 -13.72 -10.51 15.12
CA SER A 230 -14.88 -10.09 15.90
C SER A 230 -14.43 -9.40 17.19
N ILE A 231 -14.83 -8.16 17.39
CA ILE A 231 -14.51 -7.39 18.59
C ILE A 231 -15.46 -7.79 19.72
N ASN A 232 -14.91 -8.06 20.92
CA ASN A 232 -15.74 -8.45 22.06
C ASN A 232 -16.76 -7.36 22.40
N ALA A 233 -18.05 -7.72 22.45
CA ALA A 233 -19.14 -6.81 22.73
C ALA A 233 -19.15 -6.27 24.17
N GLU A 234 -18.52 -6.97 25.11
CA GLU A 234 -18.46 -6.59 26.54
C GLU A 234 -17.30 -5.66 26.89
N GLN A 235 -16.37 -5.41 25.92
CA GLN A 235 -15.25 -4.54 26.21
C GLN A 235 -15.68 -3.06 26.28
N SER A 236 -14.99 -2.30 27.13
CA SER A 236 -15.12 -0.84 27.15
C SER A 236 -14.15 -0.20 26.15
N GLY A 237 -14.61 0.82 25.42
CA GLY A 237 -13.80 1.63 24.53
C GLY A 237 -13.86 1.23 23.05
N LYS A 238 -13.16 1.98 22.23
CA LYS A 238 -13.21 1.91 20.77
C LYS A 238 -11.89 1.42 20.19
N ALA A 239 -11.97 0.81 19.03
CA ALA A 239 -10.83 0.48 18.19
C ALA A 239 -10.88 1.29 16.89
N GLN A 240 -9.82 1.18 16.10
CA GLN A 240 -9.73 1.72 14.75
C GLN A 240 -9.30 0.64 13.78
N LEU A 241 -9.81 0.73 12.56
CA LEU A 241 -9.26 0.05 11.41
C LEU A 241 -8.48 1.06 10.57
N ASN A 242 -7.18 0.83 10.42
CA ASN A 242 -6.31 1.58 9.52
C ASN A 242 -5.90 0.70 8.34
N CYS A 243 -5.84 1.30 7.16
CA CYS A 243 -5.43 0.66 5.91
C CYS A 243 -4.22 1.44 5.35
N ASP A 244 -3.07 0.79 5.23
CA ASP A 244 -1.80 1.43 4.83
C ASP A 244 -1.50 2.70 5.66
N GLY A 245 -1.73 2.64 6.98
CA GLY A 245 -1.50 3.74 7.91
C GLY A 245 -2.56 4.85 7.91
N VAL A 246 -3.61 4.75 7.10
CA VAL A 246 -4.71 5.73 7.05
C VAL A 246 -5.92 5.20 7.80
N LEU A 247 -6.50 6.04 8.69
CA LEU A 247 -7.76 5.69 9.38
C LEU A 247 -8.88 5.50 8.36
N CYS A 248 -9.48 4.31 8.38
CA CYS A 248 -10.60 3.95 7.51
C CYS A 248 -11.93 3.91 8.25
N GLN A 249 -11.95 3.34 9.47
CA GLN A 249 -13.20 3.16 10.20
C GLN A 249 -12.97 3.14 11.73
N GLU A 250 -13.85 3.79 12.45
CA GLU A 250 -13.99 3.61 13.90
C GLU A 250 -14.72 2.29 14.18
N ILE A 251 -14.15 1.45 15.04
CA ILE A 251 -14.65 0.12 15.39
C ILE A 251 -15.21 0.16 16.82
N LEU A 252 -16.42 -0.30 17.00
CA LEU A 252 -17.10 -0.39 18.30
C LEU A 252 -17.15 -1.85 18.79
N PRO A 253 -17.39 -2.06 20.10
CA PRO A 253 -17.66 -3.37 20.64
C PRO A 253 -18.80 -4.08 19.89
N GLY A 254 -18.61 -5.34 19.55
CA GLY A 254 -19.55 -6.15 18.77
C GLY A 254 -19.43 -6.04 17.25
N ASP A 255 -18.62 -5.11 16.73
CA ASP A 255 -18.37 -5.04 15.29
C ASP A 255 -17.60 -6.27 14.81
N LYS A 256 -17.81 -6.60 13.53
CA LYS A 256 -17.13 -7.67 12.82
C LYS A 256 -16.43 -7.08 11.61
N ILE A 257 -15.18 -7.49 11.39
CA ILE A 257 -14.37 -7.11 10.24
C ILE A 257 -14.11 -8.37 9.42
N VAL A 258 -14.40 -8.32 8.13
CA VAL A 258 -14.14 -9.40 7.17
C VAL A 258 -13.04 -8.91 6.23
N ILE A 259 -11.95 -9.67 6.12
CA ILE A 259 -10.78 -9.29 5.32
C ILE A 259 -10.46 -10.42 4.34
N GLU A 260 -10.32 -10.06 3.07
CA GLU A 260 -10.00 -10.99 1.99
C GLU A 260 -9.23 -10.30 0.85
N LYS A 261 -8.58 -11.07 -0.01
CA LYS A 261 -7.96 -10.57 -1.24
C LYS A 261 -9.03 -10.28 -2.30
N ARG A 262 -8.97 -9.11 -2.96
CA ARG A 262 -9.94 -8.78 -4.03
C ARG A 262 -9.36 -8.14 -5.27
N GLN A 263 -8.36 -7.30 -5.16
CA GLN A 263 -7.87 -6.44 -6.24
C GLN A 263 -6.38 -6.63 -6.46
N HIS A 264 -5.91 -6.21 -7.62
CA HIS A 264 -4.50 -6.27 -8.01
C HIS A 264 -4.06 -4.94 -8.59
N ILE A 265 -2.77 -4.65 -8.48
CA ILE A 265 -2.09 -3.53 -9.13
C ILE A 265 -0.79 -4.03 -9.75
N ARG A 266 -0.50 -3.60 -10.97
CA ARG A 266 0.74 -3.91 -11.67
C ARG A 266 1.77 -2.82 -11.36
N LEU A 267 2.83 -3.20 -10.66
CA LEU A 267 3.98 -2.32 -10.41
C LEU A 267 5.00 -2.49 -11.53
N ILE A 268 5.51 -1.37 -12.00
CA ILE A 268 6.59 -1.35 -13.00
C ILE A 268 7.90 -1.00 -12.30
N HIS A 269 8.93 -1.79 -12.59
CA HIS A 269 10.28 -1.63 -12.06
C HIS A 269 11.29 -1.55 -13.19
N PRO A 270 12.42 -0.83 -13.01
CA PRO A 270 13.53 -0.88 -13.94
C PRO A 270 14.08 -2.29 -14.14
N GLN A 271 14.66 -2.58 -15.30
CA GLN A 271 15.42 -3.81 -15.48
C GLN A 271 16.54 -3.92 -14.43
N GLY A 272 16.68 -5.12 -13.86
CA GLY A 272 17.61 -5.36 -12.76
C GLY A 272 17.06 -5.09 -11.37
N HIS A 273 15.77 -4.74 -11.24
CA HIS A 273 15.10 -4.74 -9.94
C HIS A 273 15.24 -6.11 -9.27
N ASP A 274 15.65 -6.12 -8.00
CA ASP A 274 15.80 -7.33 -7.20
C ASP A 274 15.35 -7.07 -5.76
N HIS A 275 14.34 -7.80 -5.35
CA HIS A 275 13.75 -7.71 -4.01
C HIS A 275 14.79 -7.91 -2.89
N TYR A 276 15.74 -8.85 -3.07
CA TYR A 276 16.75 -9.12 -2.04
C TYR A 276 17.77 -8.00 -1.94
N THR A 277 18.07 -7.32 -3.05
CA THR A 277 18.91 -6.11 -3.03
C THR A 277 18.21 -5.00 -2.24
N THR A 278 16.91 -4.80 -2.46
CA THR A 278 16.11 -3.84 -1.68
C THR A 278 16.12 -4.19 -0.19
N LEU A 279 15.92 -5.46 0.18
CA LEU A 279 16.00 -5.92 1.58
C LEU A 279 17.38 -5.63 2.20
N ARG A 280 18.47 -5.97 1.50
CA ARG A 280 19.84 -5.71 2.00
C ARG A 280 20.07 -4.23 2.29
N VAL A 281 19.67 -3.36 1.37
CA VAL A 281 19.84 -1.92 1.52
C VAL A 281 18.98 -1.35 2.65
N LYS A 282 17.74 -1.79 2.76
CA LYS A 282 16.76 -1.24 3.71
C LYS A 282 16.95 -1.76 5.13
N LEU A 283 17.40 -2.99 5.28
CA LEU A 283 17.56 -3.66 6.58
C LEU A 283 19.03 -3.74 7.01
N ASP A 284 19.94 -3.08 6.29
CA ASP A 284 21.39 -3.09 6.54
C ASP A 284 22.00 -4.49 6.62
N TRP A 285 21.43 -5.46 5.89
CA TRP A 285 21.93 -6.82 5.85
C TRP A 285 23.28 -6.89 5.13
N GLY A 286 24.26 -7.50 5.77
CA GLY A 286 25.61 -7.69 5.20
C GLY A 286 26.53 -6.49 5.33
N LYS A 287 26.18 -5.43 6.05
CA LYS A 287 27.18 -4.48 6.50
C LYS A 287 28.05 -5.16 7.54
N ALA A 288 29.38 -5.23 7.28
CA ALA A 288 30.33 -5.67 8.28
C ALA A 288 30.19 -4.77 9.53
N VAL A 289 30.05 -5.43 10.69
CA VAL A 289 30.02 -4.77 12.00
C VAL A 289 31.44 -4.25 12.32
#